data_0447bcc5696669e7180e9c4e6b4017ab
#
_entry.id   0447bcc5696669e7180e9c4e6b4017ab
#
_cell.length_a   1.000
_cell.length_b   1.000
_cell.length_c   1.000
_cell.angle_alpha   90.00
_cell.angle_beta   90.00
_cell.angle_gamma   90.00
#
_symmetry.space_group_name_H-M   'P 1'
#
loop_
_entity.id
_entity.type
_entity.pdbx_description
1 polymer ?
#
loop_
_entity_poly.entity_id
_entity_poly.type
_entity_poly.pdbx_seq_one_letter_code
_entity_poly.pdbx_strand_id
1 'polypeptide(L)'
;MKFDVKIGTTKIRDVKTSSNQTTSFLWEGENVLSTPSLISEMEETCRLLLKDFVLKEKEWDSVGTIVDIKHIATTPVGSTIRLKSIIESVDNRRVMFIVEAFDNIEKIGEGKHERFIINVPNFRSKFEEKKRKLDVNK
;
A
#
# COMPACT_ATOMS: atom_id res chain seq x y z
N MET A 1 -11.91 -1.29 20.85
CA MET A 1 -11.46 0.08 20.70
C MET A 1 -11.98 0.67 19.40
N LYS A 2 -12.46 1.88 19.46
CA LYS A 2 -13.04 2.54 18.30
C LYS A 2 -12.08 3.58 17.75
N PHE A 3 -11.84 3.56 16.45
CA PHE A 3 -10.94 4.50 15.79
C PHE A 3 -11.74 5.59 15.07
N ASP A 4 -11.22 6.82 15.12
CA ASP A 4 -11.84 7.96 14.46
C ASP A 4 -11.35 8.02 13.01
N VAL A 5 -11.99 7.24 12.16
CA VAL A 5 -11.68 7.18 10.72
C VAL A 5 -12.68 8.05 9.98
N LYS A 6 -12.19 9.08 9.30
CA LYS A 6 -13.05 10.03 8.58
C LYS A 6 -12.99 9.77 7.08
N ILE A 7 -14.15 9.48 6.50
CA ILE A 7 -14.30 9.31 5.05
C ILE A 7 -13.87 10.62 4.37
N GLY A 8 -13.11 10.50 3.28
CA GLY A 8 -12.60 11.64 2.55
C GLY A 8 -11.20 12.10 2.97
N THR A 9 -10.67 11.58 4.07
CA THR A 9 -9.29 11.88 4.46
C THR A 9 -8.35 11.44 3.34
N THR A 10 -7.43 12.33 2.95
CA THR A 10 -6.60 12.16 1.76
C THR A 10 -5.13 12.31 2.12
N LYS A 11 -4.28 11.52 1.46
CA LYS A 11 -2.83 11.70 1.51
C LYS A 11 -2.28 11.72 0.09
N ILE A 12 -1.37 12.67 -0.16
CA ILE A 12 -0.61 12.77 -1.40
C ILE A 12 0.85 12.55 -1.04
N ARG A 13 1.53 11.71 -1.82
CA ARG A 13 2.93 11.35 -1.57
C ARG A 13 3.67 11.28 -2.88
N ASP A 14 4.81 11.96 -2.98
CA ASP A 14 5.68 11.90 -4.16
C ASP A 14 6.83 10.94 -3.87
N VAL A 15 7.10 10.04 -4.80
CA VAL A 15 8.13 9.01 -4.67
C VAL A 15 8.98 8.98 -5.93
N LYS A 16 10.29 9.08 -5.76
CA LYS A 16 11.21 8.81 -6.86
C LYS A 16 11.45 7.31 -6.93
N THR A 17 11.06 6.70 -8.04
CA THR A 17 11.22 5.26 -8.23
C THR A 17 12.68 4.91 -8.43
N SER A 18 13.07 3.71 -8.01
CA SER A 18 14.45 3.26 -8.03
C SER A 18 14.65 2.07 -8.97
N SER A 19 15.89 1.78 -9.31
CA SER A 19 16.25 0.74 -10.29
C SER A 19 15.80 -0.66 -9.88
N ASN A 20 15.59 -0.92 -8.59
CA ASN A 20 15.11 -2.23 -8.12
C ASN A 20 13.60 -2.40 -8.23
N GLN A 21 12.87 -1.37 -8.66
CA GLN A 21 11.42 -1.41 -8.83
C GLN A 21 11.01 -1.69 -10.27
N THR A 22 11.89 -2.26 -11.05
CA THR A 22 11.67 -2.51 -12.47
C THR A 22 11.40 -3.99 -12.77
N THR A 23 10.81 -4.23 -13.93
CA THR A 23 10.83 -5.57 -14.56
C THR A 23 12.23 -5.78 -15.16
N SER A 24 12.67 -7.03 -15.24
CA SER A 24 13.98 -7.34 -15.81
C SER A 24 13.90 -8.23 -17.06
N PHE A 25 12.69 -8.50 -17.54
CA PHE A 25 12.49 -9.49 -18.60
C PHE A 25 12.13 -8.90 -19.96
N LEU A 26 11.86 -7.58 -20.05
CA LEU A 26 11.40 -6.97 -21.30
C LEU A 26 12.53 -6.71 -22.28
N TRP A 27 13.62 -6.08 -21.80
CA TRP A 27 14.82 -5.82 -22.61
C TRP A 27 15.99 -5.52 -21.68
N GLU A 28 17.20 -5.44 -22.24
CA GLU A 28 18.37 -5.08 -21.47
C GLU A 28 18.35 -3.58 -21.10
N GLY A 29 18.88 -3.27 -19.93
CA GLY A 29 19.00 -1.91 -19.44
C GLY A 29 17.80 -1.47 -18.64
N GLU A 30 17.55 -0.17 -18.66
CA GLU A 30 16.52 0.45 -17.87
C GLU A 30 15.12 0.07 -18.40
N ASN A 31 14.28 -0.36 -17.49
CA ASN A 31 12.95 -0.84 -17.80
C ASN A 31 11.87 -0.02 -17.11
N VAL A 32 10.64 -0.49 -17.19
CA VAL A 32 9.47 0.17 -16.65
C VAL A 32 9.31 -0.14 -15.16
N LEU A 33 8.63 0.76 -14.45
CA LEU A 33 8.16 0.49 -13.10
C LEU A 33 7.26 -0.73 -13.12
N SER A 34 7.57 -1.72 -12.30
CA SER A 34 6.80 -2.97 -12.27
C SER A 34 5.45 -2.78 -11.59
N THR A 35 4.47 -3.60 -11.98
CA THR A 35 3.15 -3.57 -11.35
C THR A 35 3.22 -3.88 -9.85
N PRO A 36 3.95 -4.90 -9.39
CA PRO A 36 4.09 -5.12 -7.95
C PRO A 36 4.69 -3.93 -7.20
N SER A 37 5.64 -3.23 -7.79
CA SER A 37 6.25 -2.06 -7.15
C SER A 37 5.27 -0.89 -7.08
N LEU A 38 4.48 -0.67 -8.14
CA LEU A 38 3.43 0.35 -8.12
C LEU A 38 2.43 0.06 -7.00
N ILE A 39 1.97 -1.17 -6.90
CA ILE A 39 1.03 -1.60 -5.85
C ILE A 39 1.65 -1.38 -4.48
N SER A 40 2.92 -1.74 -4.29
CA SER A 40 3.62 -1.55 -3.03
C SER A 40 3.64 -0.08 -2.60
N GLU A 41 3.89 0.84 -3.52
CA GLU A 41 3.86 2.27 -3.22
C GLU A 41 2.44 2.77 -2.89
N MET A 42 1.43 2.25 -3.57
CA MET A 42 0.03 2.56 -3.28
C MET A 42 -0.36 2.07 -1.88
N GLU A 43 0.02 0.84 -1.54
CA GLU A 43 -0.24 0.27 -0.21
C GLU A 43 0.42 1.11 0.89
N GLU A 44 1.68 1.50 0.69
CA GLU A 44 2.41 2.30 1.66
C GLU A 44 1.77 3.67 1.86
N THR A 45 1.26 4.27 0.79
CA THR A 45 0.57 5.57 0.88
C THR A 45 -0.70 5.45 1.74
N CYS A 46 -1.47 4.38 1.56
CA CYS A 46 -2.66 4.12 2.38
C CYS A 46 -2.28 3.84 3.84
N ARG A 47 -1.23 3.05 4.07
CA ARG A 47 -0.74 2.76 5.41
C ARG A 47 -0.32 4.04 6.14
N LEU A 48 0.45 4.89 5.45
CA LEU A 48 0.92 6.16 6.02
C LEU A 48 -0.24 7.12 6.30
N LEU A 49 -1.28 7.13 5.47
CA LEU A 49 -2.48 7.90 5.73
C LEU A 49 -3.09 7.52 7.07
N LEU A 50 -3.25 6.23 7.33
CA LEU A 50 -3.78 5.76 8.61
C LEU A 50 -2.84 6.11 9.77
N LYS A 51 -1.53 5.96 9.59
CA LYS A 51 -0.56 6.33 10.64
C LYS A 51 -0.61 7.82 10.96
N ASP A 52 -0.73 8.66 9.94
CA ASP A 52 -0.70 10.11 10.13
C ASP A 52 -1.96 10.64 10.82
N PHE A 53 -3.13 10.09 10.50
CA PHE A 53 -4.41 10.67 10.91
C PHE A 53 -5.22 9.85 11.91
N VAL A 54 -4.95 8.56 12.04
CA VAL A 54 -5.78 7.65 12.85
C VAL A 54 -4.96 6.85 13.86
N LEU A 55 -3.91 6.19 13.40
CA LEU A 55 -3.13 5.22 14.18
C LEU A 55 -1.82 5.83 14.66
N LYS A 56 -1.91 6.89 15.45
CA LYS A 56 -0.72 7.65 15.88
C LYS A 56 0.12 6.91 16.92
N GLU A 57 -0.45 5.94 17.60
CA GLU A 57 0.26 5.19 18.62
C GLU A 57 1.01 4.00 18.03
N LYS A 58 2.18 3.71 18.59
CA LYS A 58 3.13 2.74 18.07
C LYS A 58 2.57 1.31 17.97
N GLU A 59 1.72 0.90 18.89
CA GLU A 59 1.15 -0.44 18.93
C GLU A 59 0.09 -0.70 17.87
N TRP A 60 -0.35 0.32 17.16
CA TRP A 60 -1.38 0.19 16.13
C TRP A 60 -0.82 0.43 14.74
N ASP A 61 -1.17 -0.43 13.82
CA ASP A 61 -0.80 -0.32 12.42
C ASP A 61 -1.88 -1.01 11.57
N SER A 62 -1.59 -1.26 10.31
CA SER A 62 -2.54 -1.93 9.43
C SER A 62 -1.82 -2.84 8.45
N VAL A 63 -2.56 -3.85 7.96
CA VAL A 63 -2.08 -4.77 6.91
C VAL A 63 -3.05 -4.74 5.75
N GLY A 64 -2.55 -4.97 4.54
CA GLY A 64 -3.38 -5.04 3.33
C GLY A 64 -4.19 -6.33 3.28
N THR A 65 -5.43 -6.23 2.84
CA THR A 65 -6.35 -7.38 2.71
C THR A 65 -6.93 -7.51 1.33
N ILE A 66 -7.15 -6.41 0.60
CA ILE A 66 -7.65 -6.43 -0.76
C ILE A 66 -6.83 -5.47 -1.61
N VAL A 67 -6.45 -5.92 -2.80
CA VAL A 67 -5.81 -5.10 -3.82
C VAL A 67 -6.58 -5.29 -5.12
N ASP A 68 -7.14 -4.21 -5.65
CA ASP A 68 -7.85 -4.19 -6.92
C ASP A 68 -7.38 -2.97 -7.69
N ILE A 69 -6.24 -3.12 -8.37
CA ILE A 69 -5.50 -2.04 -9.02
C ILE A 69 -5.34 -2.33 -10.50
N LYS A 70 -5.54 -1.30 -11.32
CA LYS A 70 -5.19 -1.32 -12.74
C LYS A 70 -3.93 -0.50 -12.96
N HIS A 71 -2.94 -1.08 -13.60
CA HIS A 71 -1.73 -0.41 -14.04
C HIS A 71 -1.99 0.04 -15.48
N ILE A 72 -2.39 1.29 -15.66
CA ILE A 72 -2.99 1.76 -16.93
C ILE A 72 -1.99 2.39 -17.90
N ALA A 73 -0.82 2.78 -17.42
CA ALA A 73 0.24 3.32 -18.29
C ALA A 73 1.60 3.01 -17.70
N THR A 74 2.58 2.81 -18.57
CA THR A 74 3.96 2.55 -18.14
C THR A 74 4.66 3.85 -17.77
N THR A 75 5.61 3.74 -16.84
CA THR A 75 6.53 4.85 -16.55
C THR A 75 7.92 4.27 -16.33
N PRO A 76 8.99 4.91 -16.82
CA PRO A 76 10.33 4.39 -16.60
C PRO A 76 10.73 4.51 -15.13
N VAL A 77 11.53 3.55 -14.65
CA VAL A 77 12.13 3.68 -13.32
C VAL A 77 13.05 4.89 -13.29
N GLY A 78 13.16 5.53 -12.13
CA GLY A 78 13.87 6.79 -11.99
C GLY A 78 12.96 7.99 -12.08
N SER A 79 11.73 7.83 -12.61
CA SER A 79 10.71 8.87 -12.63
C SER A 79 10.13 9.08 -11.24
N THR A 80 9.72 10.32 -10.96
CA THR A 80 8.95 10.61 -9.76
C THR A 80 7.47 10.37 -10.04
N ILE A 81 6.83 9.61 -9.17
CA ILE A 81 5.39 9.36 -9.26
C ILE A 81 4.68 10.00 -8.08
N ARG A 82 3.46 10.46 -8.33
CA ARG A 82 2.59 11.00 -7.28
C ARG A 82 1.48 10.01 -6.99
N LEU A 83 1.37 9.66 -5.71
CA LEU A 83 0.34 8.75 -5.23
C LEU A 83 -0.67 9.53 -4.42
N LYS A 84 -1.95 9.22 -4.64
CA LYS A 84 -3.04 9.83 -3.90
C LYS A 84 -3.92 8.73 -3.35
N SER A 85 -4.18 8.76 -2.05
CA SER A 85 -5.12 7.85 -1.42
C SER A 85 -6.20 8.64 -0.68
N ILE A 86 -7.44 8.13 -0.75
CA ILE A 86 -8.61 8.73 -0.10
C ILE A 86 -9.37 7.62 0.60
N ILE A 87 -9.76 7.84 1.85
CA ILE A 87 -10.62 6.90 2.56
C ILE A 87 -12.02 6.96 1.96
N GLU A 88 -12.46 5.85 1.38
CA GLU A 88 -13.78 5.73 0.76
C GLU A 88 -14.84 5.24 1.75
N SER A 89 -14.49 4.26 2.56
CA SER A 89 -15.42 3.69 3.53
C SER A 89 -14.67 3.04 4.69
N VAL A 90 -15.38 2.84 5.77
CA VAL A 90 -14.86 2.17 6.96
C VAL A 90 -15.93 1.28 7.53
N ASP A 91 -15.55 0.05 7.90
CA ASP A 91 -16.40 -0.92 8.57
C ASP A 91 -15.59 -1.51 9.73
N ASN A 92 -15.72 -0.92 10.91
CA ASN A 92 -14.98 -1.29 12.12
C ASN A 92 -13.48 -1.12 11.90
N ARG A 93 -12.72 -2.22 11.74
CA ARG A 93 -11.27 -2.20 11.51
C ARG A 93 -10.88 -2.30 10.04
N ARG A 94 -11.85 -2.41 9.15
CA ARG A 94 -11.64 -2.48 7.71
C ARG A 94 -11.78 -1.09 7.10
N VAL A 95 -10.76 -0.64 6.42
CA VAL A 95 -10.75 0.68 5.78
C VAL A 95 -10.49 0.48 4.30
N MET A 96 -11.40 0.96 3.47
CA MET A 96 -11.28 0.91 2.01
C MET A 96 -10.83 2.26 1.48
N PHE A 97 -9.82 2.23 0.62
CA PHE A 97 -9.26 3.42 -0.02
C PHE A 97 -9.49 3.39 -1.52
N ILE A 98 -9.67 4.58 -2.08
CA ILE A 98 -9.47 4.81 -3.52
C ILE A 98 -8.03 5.29 -3.67
N VAL A 99 -7.30 4.69 -4.61
CA VAL A 99 -5.90 5.05 -4.87
C VAL A 99 -5.69 5.40 -6.32
N GLU A 100 -4.82 6.39 -6.55
CA GLU A 100 -4.42 6.84 -7.87
C GLU A 100 -2.93 7.11 -7.89
N ALA A 101 -2.31 6.88 -9.04
CA ALA A 101 -0.90 7.18 -9.24
C ALA A 101 -0.71 7.90 -10.58
N PHE A 102 0.19 8.88 -10.58
CA PHE A 102 0.47 9.73 -11.74
C PHE A 102 1.97 9.88 -11.92
N ASP A 103 2.43 9.92 -13.17
CA ASP A 103 3.73 10.49 -13.47
C ASP A 103 3.53 11.94 -13.96
N ASN A 104 4.56 12.57 -14.52
CA ASN A 104 4.45 13.96 -14.97
C ASN A 104 3.62 14.14 -16.24
N ILE A 105 3.25 13.05 -16.88
CA ILE A 105 2.55 13.08 -18.17
C ILE A 105 1.09 12.66 -18.02
N GLU A 106 0.83 11.61 -17.20
CA GLU A 106 -0.48 10.96 -17.20
C GLU A 106 -0.72 10.17 -15.93
N LYS A 107 -1.96 9.73 -15.75
CA LYS A 107 -2.31 8.76 -14.72
C LYS A 107 -1.75 7.40 -15.13
N ILE A 108 -1.02 6.76 -14.21
CA ILE A 108 -0.39 5.45 -14.48
C ILE A 108 -1.07 4.30 -13.77
N GLY A 109 -1.89 4.58 -12.76
CA GLY A 109 -2.60 3.51 -12.05
C GLY A 109 -3.77 4.05 -11.27
N GLU A 110 -4.74 3.16 -11.00
CA GLU A 110 -5.90 3.49 -10.18
C GLU A 110 -6.58 2.23 -9.68
N GLY A 111 -7.35 2.37 -8.61
CA GLY A 111 -8.15 1.27 -8.10
C GLY A 111 -8.49 1.44 -6.64
N LYS A 112 -8.69 0.30 -5.97
CA LYS A 112 -9.09 0.25 -4.57
C LYS A 112 -8.18 -0.66 -3.77
N HIS A 113 -8.01 -0.32 -2.50
CA HIS A 113 -7.18 -1.08 -1.57
C HIS A 113 -7.85 -1.09 -0.21
N GLU A 114 -7.95 -2.26 0.39
CA GLU A 114 -8.47 -2.39 1.74
C GLU A 114 -7.34 -2.74 2.70
N ARG A 115 -7.37 -2.09 3.88
CA ARG A 115 -6.45 -2.41 4.97
C ARG A 115 -7.25 -2.77 6.21
N PHE A 116 -6.66 -3.64 7.03
CA PHE A 116 -7.23 -4.05 8.31
C PHE A 116 -6.36 -3.51 9.44
N ILE A 117 -6.96 -2.80 10.36
CA ILE A 117 -6.25 -2.22 11.52
C ILE A 117 -5.92 -3.34 12.51
N ILE A 118 -4.66 -3.42 12.91
CA ILE A 118 -4.16 -4.45 13.82
C ILE A 118 -3.48 -3.81 15.03
N ASN A 119 -3.57 -4.53 16.14
CA ASN A 119 -2.70 -4.29 17.28
C ASN A 119 -1.43 -5.10 17.05
N VAL A 120 -0.28 -4.45 16.94
CA VAL A 120 0.97 -5.09 16.51
C VAL A 120 1.40 -6.23 17.46
N PRO A 121 1.40 -6.05 18.79
CA PRO A 121 1.75 -7.18 19.70
C PRO A 121 0.83 -8.39 19.53
N ASN A 122 -0.47 -8.19 19.42
CA ASN A 122 -1.43 -9.29 19.23
C ASN A 122 -1.24 -9.97 17.88
N PHE A 123 -1.01 -9.20 16.84
CA PHE A 123 -0.74 -9.71 15.50
C PHE A 123 0.54 -10.55 15.49
N ARG A 124 1.59 -10.05 16.13
CA ARG A 124 2.87 -10.76 16.25
C ARG A 124 2.72 -12.07 16.99
N SER A 125 1.92 -12.09 18.05
CA SER A 125 1.66 -13.32 18.82
C SER A 125 1.05 -14.41 17.93
N LYS A 126 0.07 -14.06 17.11
CA LYS A 126 -0.55 -14.99 16.16
C LYS A 126 0.43 -15.43 15.07
N PHE A 127 1.27 -14.52 14.61
CA PHE A 127 2.31 -14.81 13.63
C PHE A 127 3.30 -15.85 14.20
N GLU A 128 3.77 -15.63 15.42
CA GLU A 128 4.72 -16.56 16.07
C GLU A 128 4.09 -17.94 16.26
N GLU A 129 2.81 -18.01 16.60
CA GLU A 129 2.09 -19.28 16.72
C GLU A 129 2.03 -20.01 15.38
N LYS A 130 1.70 -19.30 14.31
CA LYS A 130 1.66 -19.85 12.95
C LYS A 130 3.04 -20.37 12.55
N LYS A 131 4.08 -19.62 12.85
CA LYS A 131 5.46 -19.98 12.54
C LYS A 131 5.84 -21.29 13.24
N ARG A 132 5.49 -21.44 14.51
CA ARG A 132 5.75 -22.69 15.25
C ARG A 132 5.05 -23.89 14.63
N LYS A 133 3.79 -23.73 14.22
CA LYS A 133 3.03 -24.79 13.55
C LYS A 133 3.66 -25.21 12.23
N LEU A 134 4.16 -24.27 11.45
CA LEU A 134 4.85 -24.54 10.19
C LEU A 134 6.17 -25.28 10.44
N ASP A 135 6.93 -24.90 11.46
CA ASP A 135 8.20 -25.54 11.80
C ASP A 135 8.00 -26.97 12.27
N VAL A 136 6.95 -27.24 13.04
CA VAL A 136 6.63 -28.57 13.53
C VAL A 136 6.22 -29.51 12.40
N ASN A 137 5.62 -28.99 11.32
CA ASN A 137 5.11 -29.78 10.20
C ASN A 137 6.10 -29.97 9.04
N LYS A 138 7.33 -29.56 9.23
CA LYS A 138 8.38 -29.75 8.21
C LYS A 138 8.92 -31.18 8.21
#